data_3ee8d1177ff3b7b7b7ef379223b92489
#
_entry.id   3ee8d1177ff3b7b7b7ef379223b92489
#
_cell.length_a   1.000
_cell.length_b   1.000
_cell.length_c   1.000
_cell.angle_alpha   90.00
_cell.angle_beta   90.00
_cell.angle_gamma   90.00
#
_symmetry.space_group_name_H-M   'P 1'
#
loop_
_entity.id
_entity.type
_entity.pdbx_description
1 polymer ?
#
loop_
_entity_poly.entity_id
_entity_poly.type
_entity_poly.pdbx_seq_one_letter_code
_entity_poly.pdbx_strand_id
1 'polypeptide(L)'
;MKIEERLKGKFLYQKGFNFFKAFYFIYQYLKTKKILKQKVFYSNWGLDMLADDFFKQKKYGIYIDIGCHQPFLNNNTYRLYKRGWTGINIDLDFNSIDLFNFFRKKDFNINAAVSNKNEEKDLYFFHNRSAINTLSKDSGLKAKVEASRTEKAKVNLGIKN
;
A
#
# COMPACT_ATOMS: atom_id res chain seq x y z
N MET A 1 -16.67 -17.47 -2.62
CA MET A 1 -16.29 -16.03 -2.41
C MET A 1 -16.20 -15.80 -0.92
N LYS A 2 -14.97 -15.54 -0.42
CA LYS A 2 -14.73 -15.37 1.02
C LYS A 2 -15.42 -14.12 1.55
N ILE A 3 -15.90 -14.15 2.78
CA ILE A 3 -16.52 -12.99 3.48
C ILE A 3 -15.67 -11.72 3.35
N GLU A 4 -14.34 -11.88 3.34
CA GLU A 4 -13.38 -10.78 3.12
C GLU A 4 -13.57 -10.05 1.79
N GLU A 5 -13.88 -10.73 0.69
CA GLU A 5 -14.07 -10.09 -0.61
C GLU A 5 -15.41 -9.34 -0.69
N ARG A 6 -16.45 -9.84 -0.01
CA ARG A 6 -17.73 -9.16 0.10
C ARG A 6 -17.64 -7.88 0.94
N LEU A 7 -16.88 -7.89 2.03
CA LEU A 7 -16.69 -6.73 2.90
C LEU A 7 -15.77 -5.68 2.26
N LYS A 8 -14.80 -6.09 1.44
CA LYS A 8 -13.88 -5.18 0.75
C LYS A 8 -14.55 -4.26 -0.28
N GLY A 9 -15.63 -4.72 -0.94
CA GLY A 9 -16.19 -4.01 -2.09
C GLY A 9 -17.36 -3.07 -1.82
N LYS A 10 -18.14 -3.27 -0.75
CA LYS A 10 -19.43 -2.59 -0.60
C LYS A 10 -19.64 -1.75 0.67
N PHE A 11 -19.03 -2.11 1.79
CA PHE A 11 -19.35 -1.47 3.07
C PHE A 11 -18.25 -0.62 3.69
N LEU A 12 -16.99 -1.03 3.54
CA LEU A 12 -15.90 -0.43 4.31
C LEU A 12 -15.35 0.87 3.72
N TYR A 13 -15.66 1.14 2.47
CA TYR A 13 -15.10 2.24 1.72
C TYR A 13 -16.12 3.31 1.29
N GLN A 14 -17.37 3.21 1.76
CA GLN A 14 -18.34 4.29 1.57
C GLN A 14 -18.08 5.41 2.59
N LYS A 15 -18.18 6.67 2.13
CA LYS A 15 -18.09 7.84 3.00
C LYS A 15 -19.08 7.71 4.15
N GLY A 16 -18.62 7.77 5.39
CA GLY A 16 -19.45 7.72 6.60
C GLY A 16 -19.21 6.52 7.54
N PHE A 17 -18.53 5.46 7.10
CA PHE A 17 -18.34 4.25 7.90
C PHE A 17 -16.95 4.15 8.57
N ASN A 18 -16.42 5.24 9.10
CA ASN A 18 -15.10 5.27 9.74
C ASN A 18 -14.94 4.27 10.89
N PHE A 19 -16.02 3.98 11.62
CA PHE A 19 -16.00 3.04 12.74
C PHE A 19 -15.79 1.59 12.27
N PHE A 20 -16.57 1.12 11.31
CA PHE A 20 -16.40 -0.23 10.74
C PHE A 20 -15.05 -0.39 10.02
N LYS A 21 -14.57 0.68 9.41
CA LYS A 21 -13.24 0.71 8.79
C LYS A 21 -12.13 0.50 9.82
N ALA A 22 -12.22 1.14 10.98
CA ALA A 22 -11.26 0.96 12.06
C ALA A 22 -11.27 -0.49 12.57
N PHE A 23 -12.44 -1.10 12.79
CA PHE A 23 -12.56 -2.51 13.17
C PHE A 23 -11.94 -3.44 12.14
N TYR A 24 -12.22 -3.20 10.86
CA TYR A 24 -11.61 -3.98 9.79
C TYR A 24 -10.09 -3.85 9.78
N PHE A 25 -9.55 -2.66 9.97
CA PHE A 25 -8.10 -2.45 10.02
C PHE A 25 -7.47 -3.14 11.23
N ILE A 26 -8.09 -3.04 12.39
CA ILE A 26 -7.65 -3.76 13.60
C ILE A 26 -7.68 -5.27 13.37
N TYR A 27 -8.75 -5.80 12.80
CA TYR A 27 -8.84 -7.22 12.44
C TYR A 27 -7.71 -7.64 11.50
N GLN A 28 -7.46 -6.86 10.44
CA GLN A 28 -6.35 -7.12 9.51
C GLN A 28 -5.00 -7.09 10.23
N TYR A 29 -4.79 -6.16 11.13
CA TYR A 29 -3.57 -6.09 11.93
C TYR A 29 -3.40 -7.31 12.84
N LEU A 30 -4.42 -7.71 13.57
CA LEU A 30 -4.36 -8.87 14.47
C LEU A 30 -4.07 -10.16 13.70
N LYS A 31 -4.73 -10.36 12.56
CA LYS A 31 -4.43 -11.48 11.65
C LYS A 31 -2.97 -11.44 11.17
N THR A 32 -2.50 -10.28 10.79
CA THR A 32 -1.14 -10.08 10.31
C THR A 32 -0.10 -10.23 11.41
N LYS A 33 -0.40 -9.78 12.63
CA LYS A 33 0.49 -9.86 13.79
C LYS A 33 0.95 -11.29 14.12
N LYS A 34 0.06 -12.27 13.95
CA LYS A 34 0.40 -13.69 14.13
C LYS A 34 1.47 -14.12 13.10
N ILE A 35 1.29 -13.71 11.85
CA ILE A 35 2.23 -14.00 10.76
C ILE A 35 3.56 -13.26 10.99
N LEU A 36 3.51 -12.00 11.40
CA LEU A 36 4.70 -11.18 11.63
C LEU A 36 5.60 -11.70 12.75
N LYS A 37 5.02 -12.36 13.78
CA LYS A 37 5.80 -12.98 14.86
C LYS A 37 6.68 -14.14 14.39
N GLN A 38 6.31 -14.78 13.29
CA GLN A 38 7.01 -15.94 12.73
C GLN A 38 7.96 -15.57 11.59
N LYS A 39 7.93 -14.32 11.12
CA LYS A 39 8.78 -13.87 10.00
C LYS A 39 10.08 -13.22 10.49
N VAL A 40 11.16 -13.62 9.87
CA VAL A 40 12.46 -12.98 10.03
C VAL A 40 12.52 -11.66 9.28
N PHE A 41 11.82 -11.56 8.15
CA PHE A 41 11.75 -10.37 7.30
C PHE A 41 10.31 -10.01 6.95
N TYR A 42 10.06 -8.75 6.64
CA TYR A 42 8.74 -8.19 6.35
C TYR A 42 8.50 -7.97 4.86
N SER A 43 9.57 -7.76 4.10
CA SER A 43 9.50 -7.56 2.66
C SER A 43 9.45 -8.89 1.90
N ASN A 44 9.19 -8.81 0.60
CA ASN A 44 9.49 -9.92 -0.29
C ASN A 44 11.02 -10.02 -0.44
N TRP A 45 11.56 -11.23 -0.40
CA TRP A 45 12.99 -11.51 -0.63
C TRP A 45 13.95 -10.93 0.43
N GLY A 46 13.46 -10.44 1.57
CA GLY A 46 14.31 -9.93 2.64
C GLY A 46 14.96 -8.57 2.37
N LEU A 47 14.44 -7.78 1.41
CA LEU A 47 14.99 -6.45 1.09
C LEU A 47 14.97 -5.49 2.28
N ASP A 48 14.02 -5.63 3.19
CA ASP A 48 13.95 -4.86 4.44
C ASP A 48 15.14 -5.15 5.37
N MET A 49 15.66 -6.37 5.36
CA MET A 49 16.88 -6.73 6.12
C MET A 49 18.12 -6.13 5.49
N LEU A 50 18.22 -6.16 4.16
CA LEU A 50 19.33 -5.55 3.45
C LEU A 50 19.39 -4.04 3.71
N ALA A 51 18.24 -3.36 3.62
CA ALA A 51 18.16 -1.94 3.95
C ALA A 51 18.52 -1.67 5.43
N ASP A 52 18.07 -2.52 6.35
CA ASP A 52 18.37 -2.39 7.77
C ASP A 52 19.86 -2.55 8.07
N ASP A 53 20.51 -3.52 7.45
CA ASP A 53 21.96 -3.73 7.60
C ASP A 53 22.76 -2.57 6.99
N PHE A 54 22.38 -2.11 5.79
CA PHE A 54 23.03 -0.97 5.15
C PHE A 54 22.98 0.28 6.01
N PHE A 55 21.83 0.54 6.65
CA PHE A 55 21.62 1.71 7.50
C PHE A 55 21.80 1.43 9.00
N LYS A 56 22.46 0.35 9.39
CA LYS A 56 22.57 -0.06 10.81
C LYS A 56 23.18 1.00 11.73
N GLN A 57 24.12 1.79 11.21
CA GLN A 57 24.76 2.88 11.96
C GLN A 57 23.89 4.14 12.09
N LYS A 58 22.81 4.26 11.32
CA LYS A 58 21.90 5.40 11.37
C LYS A 58 20.71 5.10 12.27
N LYS A 59 20.58 5.85 13.36
CA LYS A 59 19.51 5.69 14.33
C LYS A 59 18.13 6.09 13.73
N TYR A 60 18.10 7.09 12.87
CA TYR A 60 16.90 7.62 12.21
C TYR A 60 17.21 8.10 10.81
N GLY A 61 16.20 8.24 10.00
CA GLY A 61 16.29 8.73 8.62
C GLY A 61 14.92 8.89 8.00
N ILE A 62 14.92 9.23 6.72
CA ILE A 62 13.70 9.38 5.90
C ILE A 62 13.78 8.38 4.76
N TYR A 63 12.66 7.73 4.45
CA TYR A 63 12.51 6.85 3.29
C TYR A 63 11.38 7.34 2.37
N ILE A 64 11.43 6.90 1.12
CA ILE A 64 10.34 7.04 0.15
C ILE A 64 9.99 5.64 -0.34
N ASP A 65 8.74 5.23 -0.17
CA ASP A 65 8.21 3.93 -0.56
C ASP A 65 7.16 4.11 -1.66
N ILE A 66 7.54 3.79 -2.91
CA ILE A 66 6.68 3.93 -4.08
C ILE A 66 6.08 2.57 -4.41
N GLY A 67 4.73 2.51 -4.49
CA GLY A 67 4.01 1.25 -4.55
C GLY A 67 4.02 0.53 -3.21
N CYS A 68 3.77 1.27 -2.13
CA CYS A 68 3.96 0.81 -0.76
C CYS A 68 2.99 -0.30 -0.31
N HIS A 69 1.88 -0.50 -0.98
CA HIS A 69 0.89 -1.57 -0.88
C HIS A 69 0.35 -1.83 0.54
N GLN A 70 1.17 -2.31 1.47
CA GLN A 70 0.76 -2.64 2.84
C GLN A 70 1.75 -2.14 3.89
N PRO A 71 1.26 -1.69 5.07
CA PRO A 71 2.13 -1.10 6.08
C PRO A 71 3.01 -2.11 6.84
N PHE A 72 2.78 -3.42 6.73
CA PHE A 72 3.43 -4.44 7.56
C PHE A 72 4.05 -5.59 6.79
N LEU A 73 3.27 -6.25 5.91
CA LEU A 73 3.68 -7.42 5.14
C LEU A 73 3.99 -7.01 3.72
N ASN A 74 4.97 -7.69 3.13
CA ASN A 74 5.45 -7.39 1.79
C ASN A 74 5.80 -5.90 1.64
N ASN A 75 6.44 -5.36 2.69
CA ASN A 75 6.79 -3.95 2.78
C ASN A 75 8.27 -3.77 3.08
N ASN A 76 8.94 -2.98 2.26
CA ASN A 76 10.39 -2.81 2.30
C ASN A 76 10.83 -1.85 3.42
N THR A 77 9.95 -0.97 3.89
CA THR A 77 10.27 0.10 4.82
C THR A 77 9.79 -0.15 6.25
N TYR A 78 9.02 -1.23 6.48
CA TYR A 78 8.43 -1.48 7.80
C TYR A 78 9.48 -1.70 8.90
N ARG A 79 10.60 -2.34 8.58
CA ARG A 79 11.71 -2.53 9.53
C ARG A 79 12.34 -1.19 9.94
N LEU A 80 12.59 -0.31 9.00
CA LEU A 80 13.10 1.04 9.25
C LEU A 80 12.10 1.86 10.08
N TYR A 81 10.80 1.80 9.74
CA TYR A 81 9.73 2.44 10.52
C TYR A 81 9.72 1.97 11.98
N LYS A 82 9.90 0.66 12.24
CA LYS A 82 10.02 0.11 13.61
C LYS A 82 11.23 0.64 14.36
N ARG A 83 12.30 1.01 13.65
CA ARG A 83 13.48 1.67 14.21
C ARG A 83 13.28 3.16 14.48
N GLY A 84 12.11 3.71 14.16
CA GLY A 84 11.80 5.12 14.37
C GLY A 84 12.07 6.03 13.17
N TRP A 85 12.36 5.46 12.01
CA TRP A 85 12.41 6.21 10.77
C TRP A 85 11.01 6.66 10.36
N THR A 86 10.92 7.73 9.59
CA THR A 86 9.68 8.22 8.99
C THR A 86 9.84 8.29 7.49
N GLY A 87 8.74 8.44 6.75
CA GLY A 87 8.86 8.51 5.32
C GLY A 87 7.63 8.98 4.58
N ILE A 88 7.73 8.87 3.27
CA ILE A 88 6.65 9.14 2.32
C ILE A 88 6.27 7.82 1.70
N ASN A 89 5.01 7.41 1.89
CA ASN A 89 4.43 6.22 1.27
C ASN A 89 3.49 6.66 0.16
N ILE A 90 3.70 6.12 -1.04
CA ILE A 90 2.93 6.49 -2.23
C ILE A 90 2.33 5.22 -2.82
N ASP A 91 1.02 5.22 -3.03
CA ASP A 91 0.32 4.13 -3.71
C ASP A 91 -0.88 4.68 -4.49
N LEU A 92 -1.16 4.05 -5.64
CA LEU A 92 -2.30 4.39 -6.46
C LEU A 92 -3.62 3.82 -5.88
N ASP A 93 -3.54 2.76 -5.07
CA ASP A 93 -4.70 2.20 -4.37
C ASP A 93 -4.98 2.99 -3.09
N PHE A 94 -6.04 3.76 -3.12
CA PHE A 94 -6.49 4.57 -2.00
C PHE A 94 -6.73 3.75 -0.72
N ASN A 95 -7.14 2.47 -0.86
CA ASN A 95 -7.37 1.58 0.28
C ASN A 95 -6.07 1.18 0.98
N SER A 96 -4.99 1.09 0.22
CA SER A 96 -3.64 0.90 0.75
C SER A 96 -3.23 2.13 1.57
N ILE A 97 -3.41 3.32 1.02
CA ILE A 97 -3.07 4.58 1.70
C ILE A 97 -3.90 4.81 2.97
N ASP A 98 -5.17 4.47 2.96
CA ASP A 98 -6.00 4.53 4.16
C ASP A 98 -5.46 3.63 5.29
N LEU A 99 -4.94 2.46 4.94
CA LEU A 99 -4.32 1.56 5.89
C LEU A 99 -3.03 2.15 6.47
N PHE A 100 -2.23 2.80 5.63
CA PHE A 100 -1.05 3.54 6.08
C PHE A 100 -1.43 4.71 6.99
N ASN A 101 -2.43 5.50 6.66
CA ASN A 101 -2.93 6.60 7.50
C ASN A 101 -3.38 6.14 8.88
N PHE A 102 -3.91 4.92 8.98
CA PHE A 102 -4.33 4.36 10.25
C PHE A 102 -3.15 3.86 11.09
N PHE A 103 -2.15 3.22 10.49
CA PHE A 103 -1.09 2.53 11.23
C PHE A 103 0.26 3.25 11.24
N ARG A 104 0.57 4.04 10.21
CA ARG A 104 1.82 4.79 10.08
C ARG A 104 1.57 6.29 10.14
N LYS A 105 1.04 6.75 11.25
CA LYS A 105 0.62 8.15 11.45
C LYS A 105 1.75 9.17 11.43
N LYS A 106 3.00 8.71 11.56
CA LYS A 106 4.19 9.57 11.48
C LYS A 106 4.70 9.77 10.06
N ASP A 107 4.17 9.00 9.11
CA ASP A 107 4.53 9.06 7.71
C ASP A 107 3.58 9.96 6.94
N PHE A 108 4.07 10.52 5.83
CA PHE A 108 3.23 11.14 4.80
C PHE A 108 2.75 10.06 3.83
N ASN A 109 1.43 9.90 3.74
CA ASN A 109 0.82 8.86 2.93
C ASN A 109 0.02 9.50 1.81
N ILE A 110 0.43 9.25 0.56
CA ILE A 110 -0.04 9.96 -0.63
C ILE A 110 -0.72 8.96 -1.57
N ASN A 111 -1.99 9.21 -1.87
CA ASN A 111 -2.69 8.45 -2.89
C ASN A 111 -2.40 9.06 -4.26
N ALA A 112 -1.41 8.54 -4.93
CA ALA A 112 -0.99 8.99 -6.25
C ALA A 112 -0.25 7.87 -7.00
N ALA A 113 -0.15 8.02 -8.32
CA ALA A 113 0.81 7.28 -9.12
C ALA A 113 2.01 8.18 -9.42
N VAL A 114 3.19 7.58 -9.44
CA VAL A 114 4.43 8.28 -9.79
C VAL A 114 4.67 8.13 -11.30
N SER A 115 4.84 9.24 -11.99
CA SER A 115 5.12 9.29 -13.42
C SER A 115 6.05 10.47 -13.72
N ASN A 116 6.61 10.49 -14.92
CA ASN A 116 7.42 11.61 -15.41
C ASN A 116 6.59 12.71 -16.10
N LYS A 117 5.26 12.57 -16.09
CA LYS A 117 4.34 13.51 -16.73
C LYS A 117 3.09 13.68 -15.87
N ASN A 118 2.48 14.89 -15.95
CA ASN A 118 1.13 15.13 -15.47
C ASN A 118 0.14 14.65 -16.53
N GLU A 119 -0.46 13.49 -16.31
CA GLU A 119 -1.40 12.89 -17.24
C GLU A 119 -2.47 12.07 -16.52
N GLU A 120 -3.61 11.88 -17.16
CA GLU A 120 -4.60 10.91 -16.72
C GLU A 120 -4.30 9.57 -17.41
N LYS A 121 -4.21 8.51 -16.64
CA LYS A 121 -4.04 7.15 -17.15
C LYS A 121 -5.12 6.22 -16.65
N ASP A 122 -5.45 5.22 -17.45
CA ASP A 122 -6.33 4.15 -17.04
C ASP A 122 -5.60 3.26 -16.02
N LEU A 123 -6.26 3.02 -14.89
CA LEU A 123 -5.81 2.05 -13.91
C LEU A 123 -6.44 0.70 -14.23
N TYR A 124 -5.61 -0.29 -14.49
CA TYR A 124 -6.03 -1.69 -14.60
C TYR A 124 -6.16 -2.26 -13.20
N PHE A 125 -7.40 -2.36 -12.77
CA PHE A 125 -7.77 -2.69 -11.40
C PHE A 125 -8.29 -4.12 -11.31
N PHE A 126 -7.62 -4.97 -10.57
CA PHE A 126 -8.01 -6.35 -10.36
C PHE A 126 -8.93 -6.52 -9.15
N HIS A 127 -8.52 -5.96 -8.02
CA HIS A 127 -9.32 -5.87 -6.80
C HIS A 127 -8.68 -4.88 -5.81
N ASN A 128 -9.45 -4.46 -4.82
CA ASN A 128 -8.96 -3.59 -3.76
C ASN A 128 -7.72 -4.15 -3.11
N ARG A 129 -6.66 -3.35 -3.01
CA ARG A 129 -5.37 -3.71 -2.43
C ARG A 129 -4.69 -4.90 -3.14
N SER A 130 -4.85 -4.99 -4.44
CA SER A 130 -4.09 -5.93 -5.25
C SER A 130 -2.70 -5.39 -5.53
N ALA A 131 -1.68 -6.18 -5.24
CA ALA A 131 -0.30 -5.83 -5.55
C ALA A 131 0.00 -5.78 -7.07
N ILE A 132 -0.95 -6.24 -7.90
CA ILE A 132 -0.83 -6.24 -9.36
C ILE A 132 -1.71 -5.18 -10.04
N ASN A 133 -2.33 -4.28 -9.27
CA ASN A 133 -2.97 -3.09 -9.85
C ASN A 133 -1.90 -2.27 -10.58
N THR A 134 -2.15 -1.90 -11.83
CA THR A 134 -1.11 -1.32 -12.69
C THR A 134 -1.67 -0.30 -13.67
N LEU A 135 -0.83 0.66 -14.07
CA LEU A 135 -1.10 1.58 -15.17
C LEU A 135 -0.64 1.01 -16.52
N SER A 136 0.05 -0.11 -16.55
CA SER A 136 0.52 -0.76 -17.77
C SER A 136 -0.54 -1.69 -18.37
N LYS A 137 -1.01 -1.34 -19.57
CA LYS A 137 -1.94 -2.17 -20.33
C LYS A 137 -1.37 -3.57 -20.62
N ASP A 138 -0.12 -3.64 -21.01
CA ASP A 138 0.52 -4.92 -21.37
C ASP A 138 0.66 -5.84 -20.17
N SER A 139 1.01 -5.31 -19.00
CA SER A 139 1.06 -6.07 -17.76
C SER A 139 -0.32 -6.51 -17.31
N GLY A 140 -1.34 -5.68 -17.50
CA GLY A 140 -2.73 -5.98 -17.20
C GLY A 140 -3.26 -7.12 -18.06
N LEU A 141 -2.94 -7.14 -19.34
CA LEU A 141 -3.37 -8.18 -20.29
C LEU A 141 -2.60 -9.51 -20.11
N LYS A 142 -1.29 -9.45 -19.85
CA LYS A 142 -0.45 -10.64 -19.62
C LYS A 142 -0.83 -11.42 -18.36
N ALA A 143 -1.40 -10.76 -17.37
CA ALA A 143 -1.86 -11.42 -16.15
C ALA A 143 -3.08 -12.34 -16.37
N LYS A 144 -3.63 -12.44 -17.61
CA LYS A 144 -4.81 -13.25 -17.99
C LYS A 144 -6.00 -13.10 -17.03
N VAL A 145 -6.06 -12.01 -16.32
CA VAL A 145 -7.19 -11.69 -15.46
C VAL A 145 -8.07 -10.81 -16.33
N GLU A 146 -9.24 -11.29 -16.69
CA GLU A 146 -10.29 -10.43 -17.23
C GLU A 146 -10.47 -9.28 -16.25
N ALA A 147 -10.01 -8.10 -16.64
CA ALA A 147 -10.19 -6.90 -15.84
C ALA A 147 -11.69 -6.65 -15.75
N SER A 148 -12.30 -7.10 -14.67
CA SER A 148 -13.74 -6.94 -14.44
C SER A 148 -14.12 -5.48 -14.23
N ARG A 149 -13.15 -4.57 -14.12
CA ARG A 149 -13.33 -3.13 -14.01
C ARG A 149 -12.07 -2.39 -14.45
N THR A 150 -12.24 -1.53 -15.41
CA THR A 150 -11.29 -0.45 -15.70
C THR A 150 -11.82 0.78 -14.98
N GLU A 151 -11.20 1.18 -13.90
CA GLU A 151 -11.48 2.46 -13.24
C GLU A 151 -10.45 3.48 -13.71
N LYS A 152 -10.93 4.64 -14.19
CA LYS A 152 -10.03 5.76 -14.53
C LYS A 152 -9.55 6.39 -13.24
N ALA A 153 -8.27 6.24 -12.94
CA ALA A 153 -7.62 6.97 -11.88
C ALA A 153 -7.16 8.32 -12.42
N LYS A 154 -7.65 9.40 -11.83
CA LYS A 154 -7.06 10.73 -12.06
C LYS A 154 -5.75 10.80 -11.32
N VAL A 155 -4.68 10.78 -12.07
CA VAL A 155 -3.33 10.93 -11.51
C VAL A 155 -2.99 12.41 -11.52
N ASN A 156 -3.23 13.10 -10.43
CA ASN A 156 -2.69 14.45 -10.22
C ASN A 156 -1.24 14.33 -9.71
N LEU A 157 -0.31 14.34 -10.65
CA LEU A 157 1.12 14.48 -10.38
C LEU A 157 1.50 15.95 -10.54
N GLY A 158 1.09 16.78 -9.62
CA GLY A 158 1.47 18.18 -9.61
C GLY A 158 1.60 18.65 -8.19
N ILE A 159 2.82 18.89 -7.75
CA ILE A 159 3.04 19.89 -6.72
C ILE A 159 2.62 21.21 -7.39
N LYS A 160 1.43 21.70 -7.06
CA LYS A 160 1.09 23.09 -7.40
C LYS A 160 2.04 23.97 -6.58
N ASN A 161 2.93 24.67 -7.27
CA ASN A 161 3.65 25.81 -6.74
C ASN A 161 2.68 26.88 -6.24
#